data_005de0d99c951b44870b73373d6b9066
#
_entry.id   005de0d99c951b44870b73373d6b9066
#
_cell.length_a   1.000
_cell.length_b   1.000
_cell.length_c   1.000
_cell.angle_alpha   90.00
_cell.angle_beta   90.00
_cell.angle_gamma   90.00
#
_symmetry.space_group_name_H-M   'P 1'
#
loop_
_entity.id
_entity.type
_entity.pdbx_description
1 polymer ?
#
loop_
_entity_poly.entity_id
_entity_poly.type
_entity_poly.pdbx_seq_one_letter_code
_entity_poly.pdbx_strand_id
1 'polypeptide(L)'
;DENGFDCSGYTKHVFMYKGIELPRVSKDQYNYSKKINKKRAYMGDLVFFSEGEGITHVGILVNNLGESKKMIHSSSSKGISVVDIDASEYWRKRLFGFGRILK
;
A
#
# COMPACT_ATOMS: atom_id res chain seq x y z
N ASP A 1 -9.68 -8.81 -9.75
CA ASP A 1 -10.12 -9.00 -11.09
C ASP A 1 -9.77 -10.42 -11.54
N GLU A 2 -10.30 -10.84 -12.66
CA GLU A 2 -10.19 -12.24 -13.07
C GLU A 2 -8.80 -12.62 -13.57
N ASN A 3 -8.00 -11.64 -13.97
CA ASN A 3 -6.67 -11.86 -14.51
C ASN A 3 -5.56 -11.49 -13.54
N GLY A 4 -5.91 -11.19 -12.30
CA GLY A 4 -4.93 -10.80 -11.31
C GLY A 4 -5.63 -10.23 -10.11
N PHE A 5 -4.86 -9.58 -9.27
CA PHE A 5 -5.40 -8.99 -8.05
C PHE A 5 -5.70 -7.53 -8.26
N ASP A 6 -6.79 -7.03 -7.66
CA ASP A 6 -6.89 -5.59 -7.48
C ASP A 6 -5.92 -5.20 -6.34
N CYS A 7 -5.78 -3.90 -6.07
CA CYS A 7 -4.74 -3.44 -5.14
C CYS A 7 -4.90 -4.04 -3.74
N SER A 8 -6.10 -4.03 -3.19
CA SER A 8 -6.32 -4.54 -1.83
C SER A 8 -6.33 -6.07 -1.79
N GLY A 9 -6.76 -6.71 -2.87
CA GLY A 9 -6.68 -8.16 -2.98
C GLY A 9 -5.25 -8.64 -2.99
N TYR A 10 -4.36 -7.90 -3.65
CA TYR A 10 -2.95 -8.22 -3.67
C TYR A 10 -2.32 -8.12 -2.27
N THR A 11 -2.57 -7.02 -1.54
CA THR A 11 -2.03 -6.87 -0.19
C THR A 11 -2.56 -7.96 0.74
N LYS A 12 -3.85 -8.27 0.63
CA LYS A 12 -4.44 -9.34 1.43
C LYS A 12 -3.74 -10.68 1.14
N HIS A 13 -3.52 -10.96 -0.14
CA HIS A 13 -2.86 -12.19 -0.55
C HIS A 13 -1.45 -12.30 0.02
N VAL A 14 -0.67 -11.23 -0.09
CA VAL A 14 0.72 -11.22 0.40
C VAL A 14 0.76 -11.46 1.91
N PHE A 15 -0.10 -10.79 2.67
CA PHE A 15 -0.08 -10.92 4.12
C PHE A 15 -0.56 -12.29 4.60
N MET A 16 -1.31 -13.00 3.77
CA MET A 16 -1.68 -14.37 4.12
C MET A 16 -0.46 -15.27 4.26
N TYR A 17 0.61 -15.01 3.50
CA TYR A 17 1.86 -15.76 3.65
C TYR A 17 2.50 -15.54 5.02
N LYS A 18 2.13 -14.47 5.70
CA LYS A 18 2.61 -14.19 7.06
C LYS A 18 1.63 -14.67 8.11
N GLY A 19 0.58 -15.36 7.70
CA GLY A 19 -0.45 -15.81 8.61
C GLY A 19 -1.38 -14.71 9.09
N ILE A 20 -1.43 -13.60 8.38
CA ILE A 20 -2.27 -12.46 8.75
C ILE A 20 -3.39 -12.33 7.74
N GLU A 21 -4.61 -12.32 8.24
CA GLU A 21 -5.78 -12.16 7.38
C GLU A 21 -6.23 -10.70 7.42
N LEU A 22 -5.86 -9.95 6.37
CA LEU A 22 -6.26 -8.55 6.26
C LEU A 22 -7.71 -8.45 5.78
N PRO A 23 -8.38 -7.34 6.10
CA PRO A 23 -9.68 -7.05 5.48
C PRO A 23 -9.54 -6.99 3.96
N ARG A 24 -10.67 -7.16 3.27
CA ARG A 24 -10.65 -7.32 1.81
C ARG A 24 -10.47 -6.00 1.06
N VAL A 25 -10.95 -4.87 1.60
CA VAL A 25 -10.91 -3.60 0.87
C VAL A 25 -9.93 -2.63 1.50
N SER A 26 -9.39 -1.71 0.68
CA SER A 26 -8.31 -0.83 1.12
C SER A 26 -8.70 0.07 2.29
N LYS A 27 -9.92 0.58 2.32
CA LYS A 27 -10.39 1.41 3.42
C LYS A 27 -10.33 0.65 4.75
N ASP A 28 -10.77 -0.61 4.72
CA ASP A 28 -10.78 -1.42 5.94
C ASP A 28 -9.37 -1.82 6.35
N GLN A 29 -8.48 -2.02 5.38
CA GLN A 29 -7.08 -2.30 5.68
C GLN A 29 -6.45 -1.10 6.37
N TYR A 30 -6.77 0.12 5.93
CA TYR A 30 -6.30 1.33 6.58
C TYR A 30 -6.79 1.38 8.03
N ASN A 31 -8.08 1.15 8.25
CA ASN A 31 -8.65 1.20 9.59
C ASN A 31 -8.06 0.12 10.50
N TYR A 32 -7.71 -1.02 9.95
CA TYR A 32 -7.11 -2.11 10.70
C TYR A 32 -5.65 -1.81 11.09
N SER A 33 -4.95 -1.00 10.30
CA SER A 33 -3.54 -0.76 10.50
C SER A 33 -3.28 0.27 11.60
N LYS A 34 -2.06 0.21 12.17
CA LYS A 34 -1.60 1.25 13.08
C LYS A 34 -1.01 2.38 12.24
N LYS A 35 -1.52 3.60 12.43
CA LYS A 35 -1.06 4.73 11.63
C LYS A 35 0.39 5.03 11.95
N ILE A 36 1.18 5.29 10.90
CA ILE A 36 2.61 5.58 11.03
C ILE A 36 2.92 6.78 10.13
N ASN A 37 3.85 7.64 10.56
CA ASN A 37 4.16 8.79 9.73
C ASN A 37 5.19 8.41 8.65
N LYS A 38 5.28 9.26 7.63
CA LYS A 38 6.10 8.98 6.45
C LYS A 38 7.56 8.68 6.80
N LYS A 39 8.13 9.46 7.72
CA LYS A 39 9.55 9.31 8.06
C LYS A 39 9.88 7.96 8.65
N ARG A 40 8.91 7.33 9.28
CA ARG A 40 9.14 6.05 9.98
C ARG A 40 8.67 4.85 9.18
N ALA A 41 8.06 5.07 8.03
CA ALA A 41 7.50 3.98 7.22
C ALA A 41 8.60 3.30 6.42
N TYR A 42 8.59 1.97 6.41
CA TYR A 42 9.59 1.17 5.70
C TYR A 42 8.97 -0.16 5.26
N MET A 43 9.81 -1.02 4.66
CA MET A 43 9.32 -2.25 4.02
C MET A 43 8.39 -3.05 4.93
N GLY A 44 7.30 -3.50 4.34
CA GLY A 44 6.26 -4.23 5.05
C GLY A 44 5.12 -3.35 5.52
N ASP A 45 5.30 -2.03 5.60
CA ASP A 45 4.20 -1.14 5.93
C ASP A 45 3.32 -0.93 4.71
N LEU A 46 2.06 -0.62 4.94
CA LEU A 46 1.13 -0.29 3.86
C LEU A 46 1.13 1.20 3.59
N VAL A 47 0.96 1.56 2.32
CA VAL A 47 0.82 2.95 1.91
C VAL A 47 -0.52 3.09 1.20
N PHE A 48 -1.25 4.16 1.54
CA PHE A 48 -2.62 4.37 1.08
C PHE A 48 -2.74 5.66 0.30
N PHE A 49 -3.63 5.65 -0.68
CA PHE A 49 -3.84 6.78 -1.57
C PHE A 49 -5.32 7.11 -1.67
N SER A 50 -5.60 8.38 -1.95
CA SER A 50 -6.97 8.86 -2.08
C SER A 50 -7.06 9.82 -3.27
N GLU A 51 -8.22 9.85 -3.91
CA GLU A 51 -8.48 10.80 -4.98
C GLU A 51 -9.59 11.77 -4.61
N GLY A 52 -9.66 12.09 -3.31
CA GLY A 52 -10.61 13.09 -2.84
C GLY A 52 -11.67 12.55 -1.90
N GLU A 53 -12.17 11.38 -2.15
CA GLU A 53 -13.24 10.80 -1.33
C GLU A 53 -12.85 9.40 -0.86
N GLY A 54 -12.16 9.37 0.27
CA GLY A 54 -11.80 8.11 0.86
C GLY A 54 -10.62 7.45 0.15
N ILE A 55 -10.22 6.31 0.67
CA ILE A 55 -9.05 5.60 0.19
C ILE A 55 -9.43 4.78 -1.05
N THR A 56 -8.65 4.96 -2.12
CA THR A 56 -8.92 4.30 -3.40
C THR A 56 -7.83 3.31 -3.80
N HIS A 57 -6.66 3.35 -3.14
CA HIS A 57 -5.55 2.48 -3.54
C HIS A 57 -4.64 2.17 -2.36
N VAL A 58 -3.97 1.02 -2.42
CA VAL A 58 -3.04 0.59 -1.38
C VAL A 58 -1.87 -0.15 -2.01
N GLY A 59 -0.68 0.03 -1.43
CA GLY A 59 0.52 -0.72 -1.82
C GLY A 59 1.28 -1.13 -0.58
N ILE A 60 2.35 -1.92 -0.80
CA ILE A 60 3.22 -2.38 0.29
C ILE A 60 4.58 -1.74 0.07
N LEU A 61 5.11 -1.08 1.09
CA LEU A 61 6.42 -0.45 0.98
C LEU A 61 7.52 -1.49 0.88
N VAL A 62 8.51 -1.19 0.05
CA VAL A 62 9.68 -2.05 -0.11
C VAL A 62 10.99 -1.29 0.13
N ASN A 63 10.91 -0.04 0.57
CA ASN A 63 12.10 0.76 0.88
C ASN A 63 12.61 0.50 2.30
N ASN A 64 13.88 0.78 2.53
CA ASN A 64 14.44 0.77 3.87
C ASN A 64 14.11 2.07 4.59
N LEU A 65 14.26 2.06 5.91
CA LEU A 65 14.02 3.26 6.70
C LEU A 65 14.96 4.37 6.23
N GLY A 66 14.39 5.55 6.05
CA GLY A 66 15.17 6.71 5.64
C GLY A 66 15.38 6.84 4.14
N GLU A 67 14.99 5.83 3.37
CA GLU A 67 15.12 5.89 1.92
C GLU A 67 13.85 6.45 1.29
N SER A 68 13.97 6.79 0.00
CA SER A 68 12.83 7.19 -0.82
C SER A 68 11.73 6.13 -0.76
N LYS A 69 10.48 6.56 -0.68
CA LYS A 69 9.36 5.62 -0.52
C LYS A 69 9.08 4.91 -1.82
N LYS A 70 9.22 3.59 -1.78
CA LYS A 70 8.92 2.72 -2.91
C LYS A 70 7.89 1.70 -2.50
N MET A 71 6.97 1.41 -3.40
CA MET A 71 5.94 0.41 -3.12
C MET A 71 5.87 -0.64 -4.20
N ILE A 72 5.46 -1.85 -3.81
CA ILE A 72 5.00 -2.85 -4.75
C ILE A 72 3.47 -2.86 -4.64
N HIS A 73 2.81 -2.88 -5.80
CA HIS A 73 1.36 -2.81 -5.81
C HIS A 73 0.80 -3.43 -7.07
N SER A 74 -0.49 -3.70 -7.04
CA SER A 74 -1.21 -4.21 -8.19
C SER A 74 -2.06 -3.09 -8.78
N SER A 75 -1.89 -2.82 -10.06
CA SER A 75 -2.67 -1.80 -10.76
C SER A 75 -3.38 -2.44 -11.94
N SER A 76 -4.48 -1.81 -12.37
CA SER A 76 -5.28 -2.34 -13.47
C SER A 76 -4.54 -2.24 -14.81
N SER A 77 -3.65 -1.27 -14.96
CA SER A 77 -2.98 -1.05 -16.23
C SER A 77 -1.68 -1.84 -16.38
N LYS A 78 -0.97 -2.10 -15.28
CA LYS A 78 0.37 -2.70 -15.37
C LYS A 78 0.51 -3.98 -14.56
N GLY A 79 -0.54 -4.42 -13.89
CA GLY A 79 -0.43 -5.56 -13.01
C GLY A 79 0.41 -5.21 -11.80
N ILE A 80 1.27 -6.14 -11.38
CA ILE A 80 2.09 -5.94 -10.20
C ILE A 80 3.40 -5.28 -10.61
N SER A 81 3.74 -4.16 -9.96
CA SER A 81 4.94 -3.42 -10.29
C SER A 81 5.46 -2.66 -9.07
N VAL A 82 6.71 -2.19 -9.15
CA VAL A 82 7.34 -1.39 -8.11
C VAL A 82 7.41 0.04 -8.60
N VAL A 83 7.02 0.98 -7.74
CA VAL A 83 6.99 2.40 -8.07
C VAL A 83 7.70 3.19 -6.98
N ASP A 84 8.55 4.15 -7.38
CA ASP A 84 9.13 5.12 -6.45
C ASP A 84 8.11 6.24 -6.27
N ILE A 85 7.45 6.24 -5.11
CA ILE A 85 6.38 7.19 -4.84
C ILE A 85 6.91 8.62 -4.82
N ASP A 86 8.08 8.82 -4.22
CA ASP A 86 8.64 10.17 -4.08
C ASP A 86 9.04 10.75 -5.43
N ALA A 87 9.32 9.91 -6.41
CA ALA A 87 9.68 10.36 -7.76
C ALA A 87 8.47 10.49 -8.68
N SER A 88 7.27 10.21 -8.19
CA SER A 88 6.06 10.21 -9.01
C SER A 88 5.10 11.30 -8.55
N GLU A 89 4.89 12.29 -9.39
CA GLU A 89 3.93 13.34 -9.07
C GLU A 89 2.52 12.74 -8.94
N TYR A 90 2.20 11.77 -9.78
CA TYR A 90 0.91 11.10 -9.74
C TYR A 90 0.62 10.53 -8.36
N TRP A 91 1.57 9.78 -7.81
CA TRP A 91 1.38 9.14 -6.52
C TRP A 91 1.53 10.10 -5.35
N ARG A 92 2.46 11.07 -5.45
CA ARG A 92 2.62 12.07 -4.38
C ARG A 92 1.33 12.84 -4.14
N LYS A 93 0.65 13.22 -5.22
CA LYS A 93 -0.58 14.00 -5.10
C LYS A 93 -1.70 13.23 -4.43
N ARG A 94 -1.66 11.92 -4.54
CA ARG A 94 -2.72 11.06 -4.03
C ARG A 94 -2.40 10.43 -2.68
N LEU A 95 -1.20 10.66 -2.19
CA LEU A 95 -0.75 10.04 -0.94
C LEU A 95 -1.66 10.43 0.23
N PHE A 96 -2.18 9.42 0.92
CA PHE A 96 -3.09 9.63 2.03
C PHE A 96 -2.41 9.34 3.37
N GLY A 97 -1.68 8.25 3.46
CA GLY A 97 -1.03 7.90 4.72
C GLY A 97 -0.40 6.53 4.69
N PHE A 98 0.14 6.14 5.83
CA PHE A 98 0.84 4.87 5.98
C PHE A 98 0.27 4.12 7.18
N GLY A 99 0.31 2.79 7.10
CA GLY A 99 -0.17 1.97 8.20
C GLY A 99 0.72 0.75 8.40
N ARG A 100 0.89 0.36 9.65
CA ARG A 100 1.73 -0.81 10.00
C ARG A 100 0.87 -1.95 10.46
N ILE A 101 1.08 -3.10 9.87
CA ILE A 101 0.41 -4.34 10.22
C ILE A 101 1.36 -5.23 11.01
N LEU A 102 2.60 -5.35 10.52
CA LEU A 102 3.62 -6.16 11.18
C LEU A 102 4.23 -5.39 12.33
N LYS A 103 4.49 -6.07 13.42
CA LYS A 103 5.10 -5.45 14.59
C LYS A 103 6.59 -5.69 14.66
#